data_465ac1cf5f3c46dd7d6d6401a498cfc2
#
_entry.id   465ac1cf5f3c46dd7d6d6401a498cfc2
#
_cell.length_a   1.000
_cell.length_b   1.000
_cell.length_c   1.000
_cell.angle_alpha   90.00
_cell.angle_beta   90.00
_cell.angle_gamma   90.00
#
_symmetry.space_group_name_H-M   'P 1'
#
loop_
_entity.id
_entity.type
_entity.pdbx_description
1 polymer ?
#
loop_
_entity_poly.entity_id
_entity_poly.type
_entity_poly.pdbx_seq_one_letter_code
_entity_poly.pdbx_strand_id
1 'polypeptide(L)'
;MSVFVIKLLAIVSMLIDHLGCYLRYRLLISADVYSVMRSVGRFAFPVYAFLIVNGYRKTHDVKRYLTRLIAFAAISQVPYALFHNMYYTLPDEGLMIELGTRWFVCLIFVIVAGVAWFTAVRADWSVIWPVLALTLAVLRVEYRGVMILGEELNVFYTLALGLAVIAVLDAATREERDYVKLLMQAIALFGAGFLIMDNADYGLLGVALIVAIWIARDSVFSQAGILALWCVVKFLIYGNGMSRFIGGICCLIPVFLYNGKLGKPLKLGFYAIYPVHLAILGALVVYHKFV
;
A
#
# COMPACT_ATOMS: atom_id res chain seq x y z
N MET A 1 9.12 -22.00 -3.23
CA MET A 1 9.88 -20.75 -2.92
C MET A 1 9.64 -20.35 -1.47
N SER A 2 10.66 -19.80 -0.77
CA SER A 2 10.46 -19.20 0.57
C SER A 2 9.89 -17.78 0.49
N VAL A 3 9.33 -17.26 1.60
CA VAL A 3 8.87 -15.85 1.71
C VAL A 3 9.99 -14.88 1.33
N PHE A 4 11.24 -15.16 1.70
CA PHE A 4 12.40 -14.34 1.33
C PHE A 4 12.54 -14.18 -0.19
N VAL A 5 12.52 -15.30 -0.93
CA VAL A 5 12.67 -15.28 -2.40
C VAL A 5 11.49 -14.54 -3.06
N ILE A 6 10.28 -14.81 -2.59
CA ILE A 6 9.06 -14.18 -3.12
C ILE A 6 9.11 -12.66 -2.90
N LYS A 7 9.51 -12.19 -1.71
CA LYS A 7 9.72 -10.77 -1.43
C LYS A 7 10.79 -10.14 -2.31
N LEU A 8 11.90 -10.85 -2.52
CA LEU A 8 12.96 -10.34 -3.39
C LEU A 8 12.49 -10.13 -4.82
N LEU A 9 11.75 -11.10 -5.37
CA LEU A 9 11.15 -10.97 -6.71
C LEU A 9 10.18 -9.79 -6.80
N ALA A 10 9.32 -9.61 -5.79
CA ALA A 10 8.38 -8.51 -5.74
C ALA A 10 9.09 -7.14 -5.65
N ILE A 11 10.16 -7.04 -4.87
CA ILE A 11 10.98 -5.83 -4.78
C ILE A 11 11.66 -5.52 -6.10
N VAL A 12 12.32 -6.49 -6.73
CA VAL A 12 12.98 -6.28 -8.02
C VAL A 12 11.98 -5.82 -9.08
N SER A 13 10.81 -6.47 -9.13
CA SER A 13 9.71 -6.09 -10.01
C SER A 13 9.26 -4.64 -9.79
N MET A 14 9.08 -4.23 -8.54
CA MET A 14 8.71 -2.87 -8.17
C MET A 14 9.80 -1.84 -8.53
N LEU A 15 11.06 -2.16 -8.29
CA LEU A 15 12.17 -1.27 -8.67
C LEU A 15 12.26 -1.07 -10.18
N ILE A 16 12.06 -2.11 -10.98
CA ILE A 16 11.99 -2.02 -12.44
C ILE A 16 10.85 -1.11 -12.87
N ASP A 17 9.67 -1.22 -12.26
CA ASP A 17 8.50 -0.39 -12.53
C ASP A 17 8.78 1.10 -12.31
N HIS A 18 9.26 1.45 -11.12
CA HIS A 18 9.51 2.85 -10.75
C HIS A 18 10.68 3.46 -11.54
N LEU A 19 11.73 2.67 -11.78
CA LEU A 19 12.82 3.09 -12.67
C LEU A 19 12.30 3.34 -14.08
N GLY A 20 11.42 2.47 -14.60
CA GLY A 20 10.78 2.66 -15.90
C GLY A 20 9.97 3.95 -15.98
N CYS A 21 9.23 4.31 -14.93
CA CYS A 21 8.50 5.59 -14.86
C CYS A 21 9.47 6.78 -14.95
N TYR A 22 10.53 6.77 -14.17
CA TYR A 22 11.53 7.84 -14.19
C TYR A 22 12.23 7.96 -15.53
N LEU A 23 12.72 6.85 -16.12
CA LEU A 23 13.40 6.85 -17.40
C LEU A 23 12.47 7.33 -18.54
N ARG A 24 11.18 6.98 -18.48
CA ARG A 24 10.18 7.46 -19.45
C ARG A 24 9.91 8.95 -19.28
N TYR A 25 9.80 9.43 -18.05
CA TYR A 25 9.67 10.86 -17.73
C TYR A 25 10.84 11.67 -18.33
N ARG A 26 12.06 11.13 -18.27
CA ARG A 26 13.27 11.73 -18.86
C ARG A 26 13.43 11.47 -20.37
N LEU A 27 12.47 10.81 -21.01
CA LEU A 27 12.52 10.44 -22.43
C LEU A 27 13.75 9.59 -22.82
N LEU A 28 14.35 8.88 -21.84
CA LEU A 28 15.52 8.04 -22.03
C LEU A 28 15.21 6.65 -22.60
N ILE A 29 13.94 6.26 -22.58
CA ILE A 29 13.48 4.97 -23.12
C ILE A 29 12.26 5.15 -24.02
N SER A 30 12.08 4.21 -24.97
CA SER A 30 10.90 4.17 -25.83
C SER A 30 9.64 3.80 -25.06
N ALA A 31 8.47 4.05 -25.66
CA ALA A 31 7.18 3.67 -25.10
C ALA A 31 7.06 2.12 -24.90
N ASP A 32 7.67 1.34 -25.80
CA ASP A 32 7.63 -0.12 -25.75
C ASP A 32 8.44 -0.65 -24.56
N VAL A 33 9.66 -0.15 -24.37
CA VAL A 33 10.51 -0.50 -23.20
C VAL A 33 9.82 -0.11 -21.91
N TYR A 34 9.25 1.09 -21.84
CA TYR A 34 8.42 1.52 -20.70
C TYR A 34 7.26 0.55 -20.44
N SER A 35 6.52 0.17 -21.50
CA SER A 35 5.39 -0.76 -21.37
C SER A 35 5.82 -2.11 -20.77
N VAL A 36 6.97 -2.65 -21.20
CA VAL A 36 7.53 -3.88 -20.66
C VAL A 36 7.90 -3.73 -19.17
N MET A 37 8.60 -2.65 -18.80
CA MET A 37 8.99 -2.39 -17.42
C MET A 37 7.75 -2.24 -16.51
N ARG A 38 6.72 -1.53 -16.97
CA ARG A 38 5.41 -1.42 -16.27
C ARG A 38 4.71 -2.76 -16.13
N SER A 39 4.83 -3.63 -17.12
CA SER A 39 4.23 -4.97 -17.09
C SER A 39 4.88 -5.84 -16.02
N VAL A 40 6.22 -5.82 -15.94
CA VAL A 40 6.96 -6.47 -14.87
C VAL A 40 6.51 -5.96 -13.49
N GLY A 41 6.29 -4.65 -13.34
CA GLY A 41 5.84 -4.03 -12.10
C GLY A 41 4.48 -4.50 -11.59
N ARG A 42 3.57 -4.91 -12.50
CA ARG A 42 2.22 -5.39 -12.12
C ARG A 42 2.23 -6.66 -11.26
N PHE A 43 3.33 -7.40 -11.29
CA PHE A 43 3.57 -8.56 -10.45
C PHE A 43 3.63 -8.25 -8.94
N ALA A 44 4.15 -7.09 -8.55
CA ALA A 44 4.52 -6.81 -7.16
C ALA A 44 3.34 -6.81 -6.19
N PHE A 45 2.30 -6.02 -6.46
CA PHE A 45 1.20 -5.81 -5.51
C PHE A 45 0.40 -7.08 -5.20
N PRO A 46 -0.05 -7.90 -6.18
CA PRO A 46 -0.75 -9.15 -5.88
C PRO A 46 0.08 -10.09 -4.99
N VAL A 47 1.38 -10.13 -5.21
CA VAL A 47 2.31 -10.90 -4.37
C VAL A 47 2.39 -10.34 -2.95
N TYR A 48 2.43 -9.00 -2.78
CA TYR A 48 2.39 -8.40 -1.45
C TYR A 48 1.05 -8.66 -0.73
N ALA A 49 -0.08 -8.59 -1.43
CA ALA A 49 -1.39 -8.94 -0.87
C ALA A 49 -1.41 -10.40 -0.34
N PHE A 50 -0.89 -11.34 -1.14
CA PHE A 50 -0.71 -12.72 -0.71
C PHE A 50 0.19 -12.85 0.53
N LEU A 51 1.31 -12.11 0.55
CA LEU A 51 2.26 -12.14 1.67
C LEU A 51 1.69 -11.50 2.95
N ILE A 52 0.83 -10.47 2.85
CA ILE A 52 0.14 -9.87 4.00
C ILE A 52 -0.73 -10.92 4.69
N VAL A 53 -1.55 -11.64 3.94
CA VAL A 53 -2.44 -12.68 4.48
C VAL A 53 -1.63 -13.82 5.12
N ASN A 54 -0.59 -14.30 4.43
CA ASN A 54 0.27 -15.34 4.99
C ASN A 54 1.08 -14.85 6.20
N GLY A 55 1.46 -13.57 6.23
CA GLY A 55 2.10 -12.94 7.38
C GLY A 55 1.15 -12.84 8.57
N TYR A 56 -0.11 -12.46 8.34
CA TYR A 56 -1.16 -12.42 9.38
C TYR A 56 -1.36 -13.80 10.02
N ARG A 57 -1.46 -14.87 9.24
CA ARG A 57 -1.63 -16.24 9.74
C ARG A 57 -0.47 -16.76 10.60
N LYS A 58 0.73 -16.19 10.41
CA LYS A 58 1.96 -16.65 11.07
C LYS A 58 2.45 -15.70 12.18
N THR A 59 1.84 -14.53 12.32
CA THR A 59 2.26 -13.59 13.35
C THR A 59 1.57 -13.88 14.68
N HIS A 60 2.34 -13.79 15.76
CA HIS A 60 1.80 -13.82 17.12
C HIS A 60 1.41 -12.43 17.61
N ASP A 61 1.86 -11.37 16.93
CA ASP A 61 1.66 -9.98 17.31
C ASP A 61 1.20 -9.15 16.09
N VAL A 62 -0.11 -9.15 15.88
CA VAL A 62 -0.77 -8.40 14.80
C VAL A 62 -0.60 -6.90 14.99
N LYS A 63 -0.65 -6.40 16.25
CA LYS A 63 -0.47 -5.00 16.58
C LYS A 63 0.90 -4.52 16.10
N ARG A 64 1.97 -5.22 16.45
CA ARG A 64 3.33 -4.90 16.01
C ARG A 64 3.51 -5.01 14.51
N TYR A 65 2.80 -5.92 13.85
CA TYR A 65 2.83 -6.04 12.38
C TYR A 65 2.16 -4.83 11.74
N LEU A 66 0.97 -4.45 12.20
CA LEU A 66 0.22 -3.30 11.73
C LEU A 66 0.99 -1.99 11.97
N THR A 67 1.54 -1.79 13.18
CA THR A 67 2.35 -0.62 13.51
C THR A 67 3.53 -0.44 12.56
N ARG A 68 4.20 -1.52 12.16
CA ARG A 68 5.29 -1.46 11.17
C ARG A 68 4.80 -0.98 9.81
N LEU A 69 3.67 -1.48 9.31
CA LEU A 69 3.11 -1.04 8.03
C LEU A 69 2.72 0.43 8.06
N ILE A 70 2.06 0.88 9.14
CA ILE A 70 1.66 2.28 9.32
C ILE A 70 2.89 3.20 9.46
N ALA A 71 3.92 2.78 10.20
CA ALA A 71 5.16 3.54 10.30
C ALA A 71 5.82 3.73 8.92
N PHE A 72 5.90 2.67 8.12
CA PHE A 72 6.45 2.77 6.78
C PHE A 72 5.51 3.50 5.80
N ALA A 73 4.19 3.50 6.01
CA ALA A 73 3.27 4.36 5.28
C ALA A 73 3.61 5.85 5.52
N ALA A 74 3.79 6.25 6.78
CA ALA A 74 4.18 7.63 7.14
C ALA A 74 5.57 8.00 6.59
N ILE A 75 6.59 7.15 6.81
CA ILE A 75 7.97 7.40 6.34
C ILE A 75 8.04 7.51 4.82
N SER A 76 7.22 6.74 4.10
CA SER A 76 7.24 6.71 2.64
C SER A 76 6.44 7.84 1.98
N GLN A 77 5.63 8.60 2.72
CA GLN A 77 4.69 9.56 2.13
C GLN A 77 5.39 10.71 1.42
N VAL A 78 6.41 11.30 2.04
CA VAL A 78 7.21 12.36 1.40
C VAL A 78 8.00 11.84 0.19
N PRO A 79 8.79 10.75 0.28
CA PRO A 79 9.43 10.14 -0.88
C PRO A 79 8.47 9.82 -2.03
N TYR A 80 7.27 9.34 -1.70
CA TYR A 80 6.23 9.02 -2.68
C TYR A 80 5.73 10.27 -3.40
N ALA A 81 5.41 11.34 -2.68
CA ALA A 81 4.97 12.60 -3.26
C ALA A 81 6.07 13.22 -4.14
N LEU A 82 7.33 13.23 -3.68
CA LEU A 82 8.46 13.73 -4.47
C LEU A 82 8.65 12.95 -5.77
N PHE A 83 8.51 11.63 -5.75
CA PHE A 83 8.57 10.80 -6.95
C PHE A 83 7.42 11.10 -7.92
N HIS A 84 6.20 11.34 -7.41
CA HIS A 84 5.01 11.63 -8.23
C HIS A 84 5.03 13.03 -8.85
N ASN A 85 5.94 13.92 -8.45
CA ASN A 85 6.12 15.23 -9.11
C ASN A 85 6.37 15.14 -10.63
N MET A 86 6.76 13.98 -11.16
CA MET A 86 6.87 13.76 -12.60
C MET A 86 5.53 13.87 -13.35
N TYR A 87 4.40 13.74 -12.64
CA TYR A 87 3.05 13.79 -13.21
C TYR A 87 2.35 15.14 -13.02
N TYR A 88 2.96 16.08 -12.25
CA TYR A 88 2.34 17.36 -11.89
C TYR A 88 3.14 18.55 -12.45
N THR A 89 2.41 19.53 -12.99
CA THR A 89 2.92 20.85 -13.27
C THR A 89 2.20 21.80 -12.31
N LEU A 90 2.91 22.24 -11.28
CA LEU A 90 2.39 23.13 -10.26
C LEU A 90 2.94 24.54 -10.47
N PRO A 91 2.19 25.59 -10.08
CA PRO A 91 2.67 26.97 -10.16
C PRO A 91 3.89 27.17 -9.25
N ASP A 92 4.81 28.07 -9.67
CA ASP A 92 5.99 28.44 -8.87
C ASP A 92 5.59 29.50 -7.83
N GLU A 93 4.79 29.08 -6.86
CA GLU A 93 4.38 29.91 -5.74
C GLU A 93 5.22 29.58 -4.50
N GLY A 94 5.16 30.44 -3.47
CA GLY A 94 5.84 30.20 -2.21
C GLY A 94 5.33 28.93 -1.48
N LEU A 95 5.55 28.85 -0.18
CA LEU A 95 5.04 27.74 0.62
C LEU A 95 3.51 27.79 0.70
N MET A 96 2.85 26.75 0.19
CA MET A 96 1.41 26.51 0.31
C MET A 96 1.18 25.29 1.21
N ILE A 97 0.32 25.44 2.20
CA ILE A 97 -0.11 24.36 3.09
C ILE A 97 -1.63 24.36 3.10
N GLU A 98 -2.22 23.28 2.62
CA GLU A 98 -3.66 23.08 2.57
C GLU A 98 -4.07 21.81 3.29
N LEU A 99 -5.31 21.81 3.79
CA LEU A 99 -5.94 20.58 4.25
C LEU A 99 -6.67 19.94 3.08
N GLY A 100 -6.31 18.73 2.73
CA GLY A 100 -7.01 17.95 1.73
C GLY A 100 -8.48 17.70 2.10
N THR A 101 -9.27 17.30 1.12
CA THR A 101 -10.74 17.17 1.24
C THR A 101 -11.21 16.22 2.35
N ARG A 102 -10.30 15.42 2.91
CA ARG A 102 -10.59 14.39 3.94
C ARG A 102 -10.21 14.79 5.36
N TRP A 103 -9.83 16.02 5.60
CA TRP A 103 -9.37 16.50 6.90
C TRP A 103 -10.33 16.16 8.06
N PHE A 104 -11.64 16.25 7.84
CA PHE A 104 -12.64 15.98 8.87
C PHE A 104 -12.69 14.49 9.28
N VAL A 105 -12.44 13.57 8.34
CA VAL A 105 -12.38 12.13 8.64
C VAL A 105 -11.17 11.82 9.48
N CYS A 106 -10.04 12.37 9.12
CA CYS A 106 -8.81 12.18 9.90
C CYS A 106 -8.91 12.84 11.26
N LEU A 107 -9.61 13.98 11.38
CA LEU A 107 -9.92 14.58 12.66
C LEU A 107 -10.75 13.64 13.56
N ILE A 108 -11.78 12.99 13.01
CA ILE A 108 -12.56 11.98 13.74
C ILE A 108 -11.65 10.84 14.20
N PHE A 109 -10.78 10.31 13.33
CA PHE A 109 -9.85 9.25 13.70
C PHE A 109 -8.83 9.68 14.75
N VAL A 110 -8.30 10.90 14.67
CA VAL A 110 -7.39 11.47 15.69
C VAL A 110 -8.12 11.59 17.04
N ILE A 111 -9.38 12.06 17.02
CA ILE A 111 -10.20 12.14 18.24
C ILE A 111 -10.44 10.74 18.81
N VAL A 112 -10.87 9.77 17.99
CA VAL A 112 -11.11 8.38 18.42
C VAL A 112 -9.82 7.74 18.94
N ALA A 113 -8.71 7.92 18.23
CA ALA A 113 -7.40 7.42 18.69
C ALA A 113 -6.95 8.11 19.99
N GLY A 114 -7.18 9.41 20.12
CA GLY A 114 -6.90 10.17 21.34
C GLY A 114 -7.74 9.72 22.54
N VAL A 115 -9.04 9.49 22.32
CA VAL A 115 -9.94 8.95 23.35
C VAL A 115 -9.52 7.53 23.74
N ALA A 116 -9.24 6.67 22.75
CA ALA A 116 -8.77 5.31 23.00
C ALA A 116 -7.42 5.30 23.77
N TRP A 117 -6.54 6.23 23.44
CA TRP A 117 -5.27 6.40 24.14
C TRP A 117 -5.44 6.92 25.58
N PHE A 118 -6.31 7.90 25.79
CA PHE A 118 -6.60 8.49 27.09
C PHE A 118 -7.31 7.49 28.02
N THR A 119 -8.13 6.62 27.46
CA THR A 119 -8.82 5.54 28.22
C THR A 119 -7.96 4.30 28.44
N ALA A 120 -6.95 4.07 27.61
CA ALA A 120 -5.96 3.02 27.80
C ALA A 120 -4.93 3.45 28.86
N VAL A 121 -4.98 2.85 30.03
CA VAL A 121 -4.19 3.17 31.25
C VAL A 121 -2.66 3.06 31.07
N ARG A 122 -2.16 2.72 29.91
CA ARG A 122 -0.72 2.66 29.59
C ARG A 122 -0.45 3.38 28.26
N ALA A 123 0.25 4.51 28.34
CA ALA A 123 0.78 5.21 27.18
C ALA A 123 1.69 4.28 26.35
N ASP A 124 1.20 3.85 25.21
CA ASP A 124 1.96 3.06 24.26
C ASP A 124 2.37 4.00 23.10
N TRP A 125 3.67 4.30 23.00
CA TRP A 125 4.22 5.16 21.96
C TRP A 125 3.90 4.69 20.53
N SER A 126 3.41 3.46 20.35
CA SER A 126 2.96 2.96 19.04
C SER A 126 1.83 3.78 18.43
N VAL A 127 1.08 4.55 19.22
CA VAL A 127 -0.02 5.44 18.76
C VAL A 127 0.49 6.61 17.92
N ILE A 128 1.77 7.01 18.09
CA ILE A 128 2.35 8.12 17.30
C ILE A 128 2.30 7.82 15.80
N TRP A 129 2.47 6.57 15.39
CA TRP A 129 2.51 6.20 13.98
C TRP A 129 1.16 6.34 13.26
N PRO A 130 0.04 5.84 13.80
CA PRO A 130 -1.28 6.11 13.22
C PRO A 130 -1.61 7.60 13.15
N VAL A 131 -1.32 8.37 14.20
CA VAL A 131 -1.56 9.82 14.20
C VAL A 131 -0.72 10.50 13.12
N LEU A 132 0.57 10.22 13.04
CA LEU A 132 1.46 10.77 12.01
C LEU A 132 1.00 10.38 10.60
N ALA A 133 0.70 9.10 10.36
CA ALA A 133 0.24 8.63 9.06
C ALA A 133 -1.06 9.32 8.62
N LEU A 134 -2.04 9.46 9.53
CA LEU A 134 -3.29 10.16 9.26
C LEU A 134 -3.07 11.66 8.99
N THR A 135 -2.20 12.30 9.75
CA THR A 135 -1.85 13.72 9.54
C THR A 135 -1.22 13.91 8.16
N LEU A 136 -0.27 13.06 7.78
CA LEU A 136 0.37 13.13 6.46
C LEU A 136 -0.59 12.79 5.31
N ALA A 137 -1.64 12.02 5.57
CA ALA A 137 -2.65 11.65 4.58
C ALA A 137 -3.62 12.80 4.21
N VAL A 138 -3.70 13.84 5.04
CA VAL A 138 -4.60 14.98 4.81
C VAL A 138 -3.90 16.27 4.48
N LEU A 139 -2.60 16.34 4.72
CA LEU A 139 -1.82 17.53 4.41
C LEU A 139 -1.41 17.53 2.95
N ARG A 140 -1.68 18.65 2.28
CA ARG A 140 -1.06 19.00 1.00
C ARG A 140 -0.07 20.12 1.25
N VAL A 141 1.19 19.86 0.89
CA VAL A 141 2.28 20.82 1.06
C VAL A 141 3.02 20.96 -0.26
N GLU A 142 3.04 22.18 -0.77
CA GLU A 142 3.75 22.53 -2.00
C GLU A 142 4.75 23.66 -1.73
N TYR A 143 5.85 23.62 -2.43
CA TYR A 143 6.86 24.68 -2.38
C TYR A 143 7.56 24.83 -3.72
N ARG A 144 7.49 26.02 -4.31
CA ARG A 144 8.11 26.37 -5.60
C ARG A 144 7.81 25.34 -6.71
N GLY A 145 6.54 25.02 -6.90
CA GLY A 145 6.12 24.09 -7.94
C GLY A 145 6.44 22.60 -7.64
N VAL A 146 6.90 22.28 -6.43
CA VAL A 146 7.17 20.91 -5.98
C VAL A 146 6.16 20.49 -4.92
N MET A 147 5.48 19.37 -5.14
CA MET A 147 4.65 18.74 -4.13
C MET A 147 5.53 17.97 -3.15
N ILE A 148 5.54 18.38 -1.88
CA ILE A 148 6.25 17.72 -0.78
C ILE A 148 5.36 16.68 -0.12
N LEU A 149 4.06 16.99 0.01
CA LEU A 149 3.00 16.09 0.46
C LEU A 149 1.78 16.29 -0.44
N GLY A 150 1.09 15.22 -0.78
CA GLY A 150 -0.11 15.24 -1.60
C GLY A 150 -1.17 14.30 -1.05
N GLU A 151 -2.38 14.41 -1.58
CA GLU A 151 -3.53 13.59 -1.17
C GLU A 151 -3.40 12.12 -1.62
N GLU A 152 -2.50 11.82 -2.58
CA GLU A 152 -2.24 10.45 -3.01
C GLU A 152 -1.43 9.69 -1.96
N LEU A 153 -1.97 8.54 -1.56
CA LEU A 153 -1.39 7.70 -0.50
C LEU A 153 -0.58 6.55 -1.09
N ASN A 154 0.59 6.32 -0.53
CA ASN A 154 1.45 5.22 -0.97
C ASN A 154 0.87 3.84 -0.62
N VAL A 155 1.42 2.79 -1.24
CA VAL A 155 0.95 1.39 -1.14
C VAL A 155 0.88 0.85 0.29
N PHE A 156 1.69 1.35 1.22
CA PHE A 156 1.65 0.88 2.61
C PHE A 156 0.34 1.22 3.31
N TYR A 157 -0.35 2.31 2.94
CA TYR A 157 -1.70 2.61 3.44
C TYR A 157 -2.68 1.51 3.05
N THR A 158 -2.67 1.08 1.79
CA THR A 158 -3.53 -0.03 1.31
C THR A 158 -3.22 -1.34 2.03
N LEU A 159 -1.93 -1.67 2.19
CA LEU A 159 -1.51 -2.90 2.87
C LEU A 159 -1.84 -2.88 4.36
N ALA A 160 -1.64 -1.73 5.05
CA ALA A 160 -1.96 -1.57 6.46
C ALA A 160 -3.47 -1.68 6.71
N LEU A 161 -4.27 -1.02 5.87
CA LEU A 161 -5.71 -1.06 5.98
C LEU A 161 -6.26 -2.46 5.66
N GLY A 162 -5.76 -3.12 4.61
CA GLY A 162 -6.10 -4.52 4.32
C GLY A 162 -5.79 -5.45 5.51
N LEU A 163 -4.62 -5.28 6.14
CA LEU A 163 -4.28 -6.03 7.35
C LEU A 163 -5.22 -5.71 8.53
N ALA A 164 -5.57 -4.44 8.73
CA ALA A 164 -6.50 -4.03 9.79
C ALA A 164 -7.89 -4.63 9.58
N VAL A 165 -8.41 -4.58 8.34
CA VAL A 165 -9.71 -5.16 7.99
C VAL A 165 -9.75 -6.65 8.27
N ILE A 166 -8.76 -7.43 7.79
CA ILE A 166 -8.75 -8.88 8.06
C ILE A 166 -8.60 -9.18 9.56
N ALA A 167 -7.88 -8.36 10.33
CA ALA A 167 -7.76 -8.53 11.76
C ALA A 167 -9.11 -8.32 12.49
N VAL A 168 -9.88 -7.30 12.08
CA VAL A 168 -11.22 -7.03 12.63
C VAL A 168 -12.21 -8.14 12.22
N LEU A 169 -12.17 -8.57 10.95
CA LEU A 169 -13.02 -9.66 10.46
C LEU A 169 -12.73 -10.98 11.18
N ASP A 170 -11.44 -11.29 11.44
CA ASP A 170 -11.05 -12.47 12.21
C ASP A 170 -11.52 -12.38 13.67
N ALA A 171 -11.39 -11.21 14.30
CA ALA A 171 -11.92 -10.97 15.64
C ALA A 171 -13.46 -11.13 15.69
N ALA A 172 -14.16 -10.61 14.67
CA ALA A 172 -15.60 -10.73 14.55
C ALA A 172 -16.07 -12.19 14.42
N THR A 173 -15.26 -13.09 13.85
CA THR A 173 -15.60 -14.52 13.80
C THR A 173 -15.61 -15.20 15.18
N ARG A 174 -14.97 -14.59 16.18
CA ARG A 174 -14.88 -15.10 17.57
C ARG A 174 -15.87 -14.42 18.52
N GLU A 175 -16.60 -13.41 18.05
CA GLU A 175 -17.61 -12.70 18.84
C GLU A 175 -18.90 -13.53 18.84
N GLU A 176 -19.48 -13.75 20.03
CA GLU A 176 -20.69 -14.54 20.21
C GLU A 176 -21.98 -13.74 19.95
N ARG A 177 -21.91 -12.39 20.14
CA ARG A 177 -23.06 -11.49 19.95
C ARG A 177 -23.22 -11.09 18.50
N ASP A 178 -24.25 -11.55 17.83
CA ASP A 178 -24.46 -11.33 16.38
C ASP A 178 -24.50 -9.84 15.99
N TYR A 179 -25.12 -8.99 16.81
CA TYR A 179 -25.18 -7.55 16.51
C TYR A 179 -23.80 -6.86 16.62
N VAL A 180 -22.96 -7.26 17.59
CA VAL A 180 -21.60 -6.74 17.73
C VAL A 180 -20.73 -7.22 16.58
N LYS A 181 -20.85 -8.48 16.21
CA LYS A 181 -20.18 -9.06 15.04
C LYS A 181 -20.52 -8.32 13.76
N LEU A 182 -21.81 -8.07 13.51
CA LEU A 182 -22.27 -7.33 12.34
C LEU A 182 -21.74 -5.89 12.34
N LEU A 183 -21.77 -5.21 13.51
CA LEU A 183 -21.25 -3.87 13.67
C LEU A 183 -19.74 -3.80 13.38
N MET A 184 -18.96 -4.74 13.92
CA MET A 184 -17.52 -4.82 13.66
C MET A 184 -17.22 -5.01 12.16
N GLN A 185 -17.96 -5.91 11.50
CA GLN A 185 -17.82 -6.15 10.06
C GLN A 185 -18.17 -4.89 9.24
N ALA A 186 -19.26 -4.22 9.58
CA ALA A 186 -19.70 -3.01 8.92
C ALA A 186 -18.64 -1.88 9.08
N ILE A 187 -18.17 -1.63 10.30
CA ILE A 187 -17.13 -0.61 10.56
C ILE A 187 -15.85 -0.94 9.79
N ALA A 188 -15.42 -2.21 9.78
CA ALA A 188 -14.22 -2.59 9.05
C ALA A 188 -14.34 -2.34 7.54
N LEU A 189 -15.44 -2.75 6.93
CA LEU A 189 -15.64 -2.67 5.48
C LEU A 189 -15.94 -1.23 5.02
N PHE A 190 -16.89 -0.53 5.69
CA PHE A 190 -17.24 0.83 5.32
C PHE A 190 -16.17 1.84 5.70
N GLY A 191 -15.55 1.68 6.88
CA GLY A 191 -14.44 2.54 7.30
C GLY A 191 -13.24 2.41 6.36
N ALA A 192 -12.93 1.19 5.92
CA ALA A 192 -11.89 0.96 4.93
C ALA A 192 -12.24 1.61 3.58
N GLY A 193 -13.46 1.41 3.08
CA GLY A 193 -13.92 2.02 1.85
C GLY A 193 -13.80 3.54 1.89
N PHE A 194 -14.23 4.16 2.98
CA PHE A 194 -14.23 5.61 3.15
C PHE A 194 -12.80 6.20 3.26
N LEU A 195 -11.88 5.53 3.94
CA LEU A 195 -10.50 6.01 4.11
C LEU A 195 -9.66 5.95 2.84
N ILE A 196 -9.98 5.02 1.94
CA ILE A 196 -9.14 4.71 0.77
C ILE A 196 -9.77 5.10 -0.56
N MET A 197 -11.04 5.55 -0.57
CA MET A 197 -11.71 5.93 -1.80
C MET A 197 -10.84 6.87 -2.64
N ASP A 198 -10.40 6.33 -3.77
CA ASP A 198 -9.71 6.96 -4.91
C ASP A 198 -8.25 7.46 -4.74
N ASN A 199 -7.73 7.65 -3.53
CA ASN A 199 -6.43 8.32 -3.37
C ASN A 199 -5.27 7.42 -2.95
N ALA A 200 -5.51 6.14 -2.60
CA ALA A 200 -4.42 5.24 -2.26
C ALA A 200 -4.02 4.37 -3.45
N ASP A 201 -2.72 4.11 -3.57
CA ASP A 201 -2.19 3.18 -4.56
C ASP A 201 -2.88 1.81 -4.40
N TYR A 202 -3.50 1.32 -5.47
CA TYR A 202 -4.43 0.18 -5.52
C TYR A 202 -5.79 0.35 -4.79
N GLY A 203 -6.00 1.36 -3.96
CA GLY A 203 -7.27 1.76 -3.38
C GLY A 203 -8.14 0.64 -2.81
N LEU A 204 -9.46 0.78 -2.96
CA LEU A 204 -10.44 -0.20 -2.47
C LEU A 204 -10.24 -1.60 -3.09
N LEU A 205 -9.88 -1.68 -4.38
CA LEU A 205 -9.62 -2.96 -5.04
C LEU A 205 -8.44 -3.71 -4.42
N GLY A 206 -7.43 -2.99 -3.92
CA GLY A 206 -6.30 -3.59 -3.21
C GLY A 206 -6.70 -4.18 -1.85
N VAL A 207 -7.53 -3.46 -1.09
CA VAL A 207 -8.08 -3.97 0.19
C VAL A 207 -8.99 -5.17 -0.07
N ALA A 208 -9.87 -5.08 -1.08
CA ALA A 208 -10.77 -6.17 -1.46
C ALA A 208 -9.98 -7.44 -1.83
N LEU A 209 -8.86 -7.30 -2.56
CA LEU A 209 -7.98 -8.43 -2.87
C LEU A 209 -7.45 -9.09 -1.60
N ILE A 210 -6.92 -8.31 -0.63
CA ILE A 210 -6.39 -8.83 0.64
C ILE A 210 -7.47 -9.59 1.40
N VAL A 211 -8.68 -9.02 1.51
CA VAL A 211 -9.83 -9.65 2.17
C VAL A 211 -10.23 -10.94 1.46
N ALA A 212 -10.33 -10.93 0.14
CA ALA A 212 -10.71 -12.11 -0.64
C ALA A 212 -9.67 -13.24 -0.50
N ILE A 213 -8.37 -12.94 -0.53
CA ILE A 213 -7.30 -13.92 -0.29
C ILE A 213 -7.42 -14.48 1.15
N TRP A 214 -7.77 -13.62 2.13
CA TRP A 214 -7.96 -14.07 3.52
C TRP A 214 -9.16 -15.01 3.66
N ILE A 215 -10.28 -14.73 2.97
CA ILE A 215 -11.44 -15.64 2.95
C ILE A 215 -11.04 -17.00 2.35
N ALA A 216 -10.25 -17.01 1.29
CA ALA A 216 -9.77 -18.20 0.60
C ALA A 216 -8.49 -18.82 1.21
N ARG A 217 -8.11 -18.42 2.43
CA ARG A 217 -6.80 -18.72 3.03
C ARG A 217 -6.44 -20.20 3.21
N ASP A 218 -7.44 -21.09 3.14
CA ASP A 218 -7.23 -22.50 3.40
C ASP A 218 -6.96 -23.32 2.13
N SER A 219 -7.10 -22.70 0.94
CA SER A 219 -6.83 -23.33 -0.35
C SER A 219 -5.93 -22.46 -1.23
N VAL A 220 -4.77 -22.99 -1.60
CA VAL A 220 -3.85 -22.32 -2.54
C VAL A 220 -4.50 -22.11 -3.91
N PHE A 221 -5.31 -23.06 -4.37
CA PHE A 221 -6.03 -22.95 -5.64
C PHE A 221 -7.07 -21.83 -5.60
N SER A 222 -7.80 -21.69 -4.49
CA SER A 222 -8.78 -20.59 -4.31
C SER A 222 -8.08 -19.23 -4.25
N GLN A 223 -6.95 -19.13 -3.54
CA GLN A 223 -6.14 -17.91 -3.53
C GLN A 223 -5.61 -17.55 -4.92
N ALA A 224 -5.12 -18.54 -5.67
CA ALA A 224 -4.68 -18.34 -7.06
C ALA A 224 -5.82 -17.91 -7.97
N GLY A 225 -7.01 -18.51 -7.84
CA GLY A 225 -8.22 -18.12 -8.57
C GLY A 225 -8.63 -16.66 -8.31
N ILE A 226 -8.58 -16.22 -7.04
CA ILE A 226 -8.86 -14.82 -6.65
C ILE A 226 -7.83 -13.87 -7.24
N LEU A 227 -6.55 -14.20 -7.21
CA LEU A 227 -5.48 -13.40 -7.80
C LEU A 227 -5.66 -13.28 -9.32
N ALA A 228 -6.01 -14.39 -10.00
CA ALA A 228 -6.31 -14.39 -11.43
C ALA A 228 -7.52 -13.51 -11.73
N LEU A 229 -8.63 -13.66 -10.99
CA LEU A 229 -9.83 -12.85 -11.13
C LEU A 229 -9.54 -11.36 -10.93
N TRP A 230 -8.75 -11.01 -9.90
CA TRP A 230 -8.35 -9.63 -9.67
C TRP A 230 -7.56 -9.04 -10.85
N CYS A 231 -6.64 -9.82 -11.45
CA CYS A 231 -5.92 -9.40 -12.67
C CYS A 231 -6.87 -9.15 -13.84
N VAL A 232 -7.90 -10.01 -14.02
CA VAL A 232 -8.95 -9.83 -15.04
C VAL A 232 -9.75 -8.56 -14.76
N VAL A 233 -10.20 -8.35 -13.53
CA VAL A 233 -10.95 -7.15 -13.12
C VAL A 233 -10.14 -5.88 -13.38
N LYS A 234 -8.86 -5.86 -13.00
CA LYS A 234 -7.95 -4.73 -13.28
C LYS A 234 -7.78 -4.49 -14.77
N PHE A 235 -7.71 -5.54 -15.59
CA PHE A 235 -7.63 -5.42 -17.04
C PHE A 235 -8.91 -4.80 -17.64
N LEU A 236 -10.08 -5.25 -17.18
CA LEU A 236 -11.36 -4.76 -17.67
C LEU A 236 -11.67 -3.32 -17.25
N ILE A 237 -11.38 -2.96 -15.98
CA ILE A 237 -11.71 -1.62 -15.45
C ILE A 237 -10.76 -0.56 -16.01
N TYR A 238 -9.46 -0.83 -16.07
CA TYR A 238 -8.46 0.20 -16.40
C TYR A 238 -7.99 0.18 -17.85
N GLY A 239 -8.48 -0.76 -18.69
CA GLY A 239 -8.07 -0.87 -20.09
C GLY A 239 -6.57 -1.08 -20.28
N ASN A 240 -5.87 -1.54 -19.23
CA ASN A 240 -4.43 -1.76 -19.24
C ASN A 240 -4.12 -2.83 -20.29
N GLY A 241 -3.28 -2.55 -21.29
CA GLY A 241 -2.98 -3.46 -22.39
C GLY A 241 -2.58 -4.88 -21.95
N MET A 242 -2.67 -5.84 -22.86
CA MET A 242 -2.41 -7.28 -22.63
C MET A 242 -1.07 -7.55 -21.94
N SER A 243 -0.03 -6.76 -22.22
CA SER A 243 1.28 -6.90 -21.58
C SER A 243 1.22 -6.73 -20.06
N ARG A 244 0.46 -5.74 -19.55
CA ARG A 244 0.28 -5.50 -18.12
C ARG A 244 -0.57 -6.58 -17.43
N PHE A 245 -1.55 -7.13 -18.16
CA PHE A 245 -2.31 -8.28 -17.69
C PHE A 245 -1.40 -9.50 -17.50
N ILE A 246 -0.58 -9.83 -18.52
CA ILE A 246 0.39 -10.93 -18.44
C ILE A 246 1.36 -10.72 -17.27
N GLY A 247 1.90 -9.52 -17.11
CA GLY A 247 2.78 -9.20 -15.97
C GLY A 247 2.11 -9.42 -14.62
N GLY A 248 0.84 -9.03 -14.48
CA GLY A 248 0.05 -9.27 -13.27
C GLY A 248 -0.18 -10.75 -12.99
N ILE A 249 -0.61 -11.52 -14.00
CA ILE A 249 -0.93 -12.94 -13.85
C ILE A 249 0.28 -13.79 -13.50
N CYS A 250 1.51 -13.35 -13.80
CA CYS A 250 2.74 -14.01 -13.39
C CYS A 250 2.88 -14.12 -11.85
N CYS A 251 2.09 -13.34 -11.06
CA CYS A 251 2.04 -13.48 -9.61
C CYS A 251 1.60 -14.88 -9.15
N LEU A 252 0.91 -15.65 -9.98
CA LEU A 252 0.49 -17.02 -9.68
C LEU A 252 1.68 -17.98 -9.52
N ILE A 253 2.77 -17.73 -10.24
CA ILE A 253 3.97 -18.59 -10.20
C ILE A 253 4.52 -18.72 -8.77
N PRO A 254 4.86 -17.63 -8.05
CA PRO A 254 5.35 -17.74 -6.69
C PRO A 254 4.29 -18.23 -5.70
N VAL A 255 2.99 -18.02 -5.96
CA VAL A 255 1.92 -18.51 -5.10
C VAL A 255 1.88 -20.05 -5.12
N PHE A 256 1.91 -20.65 -6.31
CA PHE A 256 1.96 -22.12 -6.44
C PHE A 256 3.29 -22.73 -5.96
N LEU A 257 4.40 -22.01 -6.13
CA LEU A 257 5.73 -22.45 -5.71
C LEU A 257 6.04 -22.15 -4.23
N TYR A 258 5.11 -21.52 -3.50
CA TYR A 258 5.31 -21.21 -2.09
C TYR A 258 5.35 -22.47 -1.23
N ASN A 259 6.44 -22.62 -0.45
CA ASN A 259 6.69 -23.82 0.35
C ASN A 259 6.44 -23.65 1.85
N GLY A 260 5.77 -22.56 2.26
CA GLY A 260 5.47 -22.28 3.67
C GLY A 260 6.66 -21.79 4.50
N LYS A 261 7.90 -21.80 4.01
CA LYS A 261 9.11 -21.45 4.77
C LYS A 261 9.40 -19.96 4.71
N LEU A 262 9.87 -19.36 5.82
CA LEU A 262 10.20 -17.92 5.90
C LEU A 262 11.48 -17.57 5.10
N GLY A 263 12.49 -18.44 5.09
CA GLY A 263 13.80 -18.15 4.49
C GLY A 263 14.65 -17.21 5.36
N LYS A 264 15.59 -16.48 4.75
CA LYS A 264 16.51 -15.58 5.46
C LYS A 264 15.75 -14.40 6.10
N PRO A 265 16.00 -14.03 7.37
CA PRO A 265 15.34 -12.93 8.05
C PRO A 265 16.00 -11.59 7.65
N LEU A 266 15.43 -10.88 6.70
CA LEU A 266 15.75 -9.46 6.42
C LEU A 266 14.65 -8.57 6.98
N LYS A 267 14.53 -8.52 8.31
CA LYS A 267 13.36 -7.94 9.03
C LYS A 267 12.94 -6.56 8.51
N LEU A 268 13.69 -5.51 8.79
CA LEU A 268 13.35 -4.13 8.39
C LEU A 268 13.85 -3.76 6.99
N GLY A 269 14.86 -4.47 6.46
CA GLY A 269 15.45 -4.16 5.16
C GLY A 269 14.43 -4.17 4.02
N PHE A 270 13.50 -5.15 4.01
CA PHE A 270 12.44 -5.21 3.00
C PHE A 270 11.47 -4.03 3.03
N TYR A 271 11.22 -3.46 4.20
CA TYR A 271 10.36 -2.27 4.32
C TYR A 271 11.10 -1.00 3.90
N ALA A 272 12.38 -0.89 4.26
CA ALA A 272 13.19 0.30 4.00
C ALA A 272 13.51 0.52 2.51
N ILE A 273 13.59 -0.53 1.71
CA ILE A 273 13.85 -0.41 0.26
C ILE A 273 12.81 0.48 -0.42
N TYR A 274 11.53 0.40 -0.02
CA TYR A 274 10.48 1.19 -0.64
C TYR A 274 10.65 2.71 -0.45
N PRO A 275 10.77 3.28 0.76
CA PRO A 275 11.01 4.72 0.89
C PRO A 275 12.37 5.16 0.35
N VAL A 276 13.41 4.32 0.46
CA VAL A 276 14.76 4.68 0.02
C VAL A 276 14.83 4.86 -1.50
N HIS A 277 14.34 3.89 -2.29
CA HIS A 277 14.40 4.04 -3.75
C HIS A 277 13.51 5.17 -4.26
N LEU A 278 12.33 5.39 -3.62
CA LEU A 278 11.47 6.53 -3.97
C LEU A 278 12.11 7.86 -3.60
N ALA A 279 12.84 7.94 -2.48
CA ALA A 279 13.58 9.14 -2.11
C ALA A 279 14.68 9.47 -3.15
N ILE A 280 15.41 8.45 -3.61
CA ILE A 280 16.44 8.63 -4.64
C ILE A 280 15.80 9.10 -5.96
N LEU A 281 14.78 8.39 -6.44
CA LEU A 281 14.12 8.74 -7.71
C LEU A 281 13.39 10.09 -7.60
N GLY A 282 12.73 10.36 -6.47
CA GLY A 282 12.04 11.62 -6.21
C GLY A 282 13.00 12.81 -6.16
N ALA A 283 14.16 12.67 -5.53
CA ALA A 283 15.20 13.69 -5.54
C ALA A 283 15.70 13.96 -6.97
N LEU A 284 15.87 12.93 -7.80
CA LEU A 284 16.23 13.09 -9.21
C LEU A 284 15.11 13.77 -10.02
N VAL A 285 13.84 13.44 -9.75
CA VAL A 285 12.70 14.12 -10.41
C VAL A 285 12.69 15.60 -10.07
N VAL A 286 12.82 15.95 -8.79
CA VAL A 286 12.84 17.35 -8.33
C VAL A 286 14.04 18.10 -8.89
N TYR A 287 15.23 17.50 -8.85
CA TYR A 287 16.42 18.11 -9.46
C TYR A 287 16.18 18.50 -10.92
N HIS A 288 15.60 17.61 -11.72
CA HIS A 288 15.32 17.86 -13.12
C HIS A 288 14.12 18.79 -13.40
N LYS A 289 13.37 19.21 -12.41
CA LYS A 289 12.39 20.30 -12.55
C LYS A 289 13.04 21.69 -12.53
N PHE A 290 14.21 21.81 -11.89
CA PHE A 290 14.90 23.09 -11.71
C PHE A 290 16.13 23.26 -12.63
N VAL A 291 16.54 22.20 -13.32
CA VAL A 291 17.65 22.21 -14.31
C VAL A 291 17.12 21.93 -15.71
#